data_d1fb0d89852fc0cc02c8f1c5925f2de7
#
_entry.id   d1fb0d89852fc0cc02c8f1c5925f2de7
#
_cell.length_a   1.000
_cell.length_b   1.000
_cell.length_c   1.000
_cell.angle_alpha   90.00
_cell.angle_beta   90.00
_cell.angle_gamma   90.00
#
_symmetry.space_group_name_H-M   'P 1'
#
loop_
_entity.id
_entity.type
_entity.pdbx_description
1 polymer ?
#
loop_
_entity_poly.entity_id
_entity_poly.type
_entity_poly.pdbx_seq_one_letter_code
_entity_poly.pdbx_strand_id
1 'polypeptide(L)'
;MSIKADRWIRRMAQEHQMIEPFAQGQVRSGEGGERLISYGTSSYGYDVRCADEFRVFTNINSATVDPKAFDDNSFVSVKGDVCVIPPNSFALARTVEYFRIPRNVLTICLGKSTYARCGIIVNVTPLEPEWEGHVTLEFSNTTTLPAKIYANEGVAQMLFFESDEVCEVSYKDRGGKYQGQTGVTLPRA
;
A
#
# COMPACT_ATOMS: atom_id res chain seq x y z
N MET A 1 -7.66 -10.33 -20.54
CA MET A 1 -7.10 -9.95 -19.22
C MET A 1 -7.67 -10.83 -18.12
N SER A 2 -6.82 -11.46 -17.29
CA SER A 2 -7.28 -12.37 -16.24
C SER A 2 -6.61 -12.08 -14.90
N ILE A 3 -7.38 -12.18 -13.80
CA ILE A 3 -6.88 -12.15 -12.44
C ILE A 3 -5.93 -13.34 -12.20
N LYS A 4 -4.87 -13.14 -11.44
CA LYS A 4 -3.83 -14.14 -11.20
C LYS A 4 -4.01 -14.85 -9.87
N ALA A 5 -3.89 -16.18 -9.90
CA ALA A 5 -3.99 -17.05 -8.74
C ALA A 5 -2.69 -17.07 -7.93
N ASP A 6 -2.76 -17.59 -6.70
CA ASP A 6 -1.66 -17.76 -5.77
C ASP A 6 -0.41 -18.44 -6.36
N ARG A 7 -0.60 -19.48 -7.19
CA ARG A 7 0.49 -20.19 -7.90
C ARG A 7 1.28 -19.24 -8.79
N TRP A 8 0.61 -18.38 -9.55
CA TRP A 8 1.26 -17.38 -10.39
C TRP A 8 2.00 -16.34 -9.55
N ILE A 9 1.35 -15.84 -8.47
CA ILE A 9 1.94 -14.84 -7.57
C ILE A 9 3.23 -15.37 -6.94
N ARG A 10 3.22 -16.63 -6.43
CA ARG A 10 4.41 -17.28 -5.86
C ARG A 10 5.54 -17.39 -6.88
N ARG A 11 5.23 -17.83 -8.11
CA ARG A 11 6.22 -17.94 -9.18
C ARG A 11 6.84 -16.58 -9.50
N MET A 12 6.03 -15.53 -9.70
CA MET A 12 6.52 -14.19 -10.01
C MET A 12 7.35 -13.58 -8.88
N ALA A 13 6.98 -13.82 -7.64
CA ALA A 13 7.75 -13.36 -6.48
C ALA A 13 9.11 -14.09 -6.39
N GLN A 14 9.15 -15.38 -6.62
CA GLN A 14 10.36 -16.20 -6.48
C GLN A 14 11.33 -16.06 -7.66
N GLU A 15 10.82 -16.08 -8.89
CA GLU A 15 11.64 -16.09 -10.12
C GLU A 15 11.96 -14.67 -10.61
N HIS A 16 11.09 -13.68 -10.33
CA HIS A 16 11.21 -12.31 -10.84
C HIS A 16 11.26 -11.24 -9.75
N GLN A 17 11.30 -11.65 -8.47
CA GLN A 17 11.33 -10.72 -7.32
C GLN A 17 10.22 -9.66 -7.37
N MET A 18 9.02 -10.04 -7.89
CA MET A 18 7.89 -9.13 -8.05
C MET A 18 7.45 -8.52 -6.71
N ILE A 19 7.59 -9.26 -5.61
CA ILE A 19 7.25 -8.85 -4.23
C ILE A 19 8.41 -9.23 -3.32
N GLU A 20 8.94 -8.27 -2.56
CA GLU A 20 10.08 -8.49 -1.65
C GLU A 20 9.97 -7.61 -0.39
N PRO A 21 10.02 -8.17 0.86
CA PRO A 21 10.05 -9.61 1.17
C PRO A 21 8.71 -10.31 0.88
N PHE A 22 8.76 -11.58 0.55
CA PHE A 22 7.59 -12.35 0.13
C PHE A 22 7.15 -13.40 1.16
N ALA A 23 5.86 -13.41 1.52
CA ALA A 23 5.23 -14.43 2.34
C ALA A 23 4.43 -15.41 1.47
N GLN A 24 4.84 -16.69 1.43
CA GLN A 24 4.28 -17.71 0.52
C GLN A 24 2.81 -18.06 0.81
N GLY A 25 2.34 -17.84 2.03
CA GLY A 25 0.97 -18.12 2.48
C GLY A 25 0.49 -17.05 3.44
N GLN A 26 -0.72 -17.24 3.98
CA GLN A 26 -1.30 -16.32 4.96
C GLN A 26 -0.64 -16.51 6.34
N VAL A 27 -0.02 -15.46 6.84
CA VAL A 27 0.51 -15.37 8.21
C VAL A 27 -0.56 -14.73 9.11
N ARG A 28 -0.88 -15.34 10.24
CA ARG A 28 -1.95 -14.93 11.16
C ARG A 28 -1.50 -14.80 12.61
N SER A 29 -0.29 -15.23 12.91
CA SER A 29 0.30 -15.21 14.26
C SER A 29 1.77 -14.83 14.16
N GLY A 30 2.25 -14.03 15.10
CA GLY A 30 3.67 -13.74 15.25
C GLY A 30 4.45 -14.87 15.90
N GLU A 31 5.75 -14.69 16.05
CA GLU A 31 6.65 -15.71 16.63
C GLU A 31 6.33 -16.05 18.08
N GLY A 32 5.78 -15.10 18.85
CA GLY A 32 5.31 -15.28 20.23
C GLY A 32 3.90 -15.88 20.34
N GLY A 33 3.23 -16.18 19.21
CA GLY A 33 1.86 -16.70 19.18
C GLY A 33 0.79 -15.60 19.27
N GLU A 34 1.15 -14.33 19.29
CA GLU A 34 0.23 -13.20 19.25
C GLU A 34 -0.57 -13.19 17.92
N ARG A 35 -1.82 -12.77 18.02
CA ARG A 35 -2.72 -12.74 16.87
C ARG A 35 -2.45 -11.48 16.01
N LEU A 36 -2.15 -11.68 14.73
CA LEU A 36 -1.91 -10.62 13.76
C LEU A 36 -3.10 -10.44 12.80
N ILE A 37 -3.28 -9.22 12.29
CA ILE A 37 -4.10 -9.00 11.11
C ILE A 37 -3.34 -9.60 9.93
N SER A 38 -3.93 -10.63 9.31
CA SER A 38 -3.24 -11.52 8.37
C SER A 38 -2.62 -10.81 7.17
N TYR A 39 -1.46 -11.30 6.73
CA TYR A 39 -0.78 -10.84 5.51
C TYR A 39 -0.21 -12.02 4.71
N GLY A 40 0.25 -11.76 3.49
CA GLY A 40 0.85 -12.74 2.60
C GLY A 40 -0.09 -13.22 1.50
N THR A 41 0.28 -14.30 0.81
CA THR A 41 -0.41 -14.78 -0.38
C THR A 41 -1.79 -15.34 -0.04
N SER A 42 -2.83 -14.83 -0.70
CA SER A 42 -4.21 -15.34 -0.70
C SER A 42 -4.51 -16.06 -2.03
N SER A 43 -5.75 -16.53 -2.23
CA SER A 43 -6.14 -17.31 -3.43
C SER A 43 -5.92 -16.54 -4.75
N TYR A 44 -6.24 -15.26 -4.79
CA TYR A 44 -6.15 -14.39 -5.97
C TYR A 44 -5.55 -13.01 -5.66
N GLY A 45 -4.66 -12.94 -4.68
CA GLY A 45 -4.03 -11.68 -4.29
C GLY A 45 -2.93 -11.87 -3.27
N TYR A 46 -2.40 -10.74 -2.82
CA TYR A 46 -1.38 -10.68 -1.79
C TYR A 46 -1.74 -9.59 -0.78
N ASP A 47 -1.90 -9.96 0.48
CA ASP A 47 -2.17 -9.02 1.55
C ASP A 47 -0.86 -8.38 2.00
N VAL A 48 -0.73 -7.06 1.80
CA VAL A 48 0.47 -6.28 2.12
C VAL A 48 0.48 -5.82 3.56
N ARG A 49 1.68 -5.68 4.13
CA ARG A 49 1.92 -5.12 5.45
C ARG A 49 2.16 -3.61 5.39
N CYS A 50 1.72 -2.92 6.44
CA CYS A 50 2.10 -1.55 6.70
C CYS A 50 3.50 -1.49 7.34
N ALA A 51 4.40 -0.62 6.87
CA ALA A 51 5.66 -0.34 7.57
C ALA A 51 5.42 0.50 8.83
N ASP A 52 6.47 0.71 9.62
CA ASP A 52 6.46 1.45 10.89
C ASP A 52 6.63 2.97 10.74
N GLU A 53 6.55 3.48 9.52
CA GLU A 53 6.72 4.90 9.19
C GLU A 53 5.40 5.48 8.71
N PHE A 54 4.95 6.55 9.36
CA PHE A 54 3.68 7.21 9.08
C PHE A 54 3.85 8.72 8.94
N ARG A 55 2.97 9.33 8.15
CA ARG A 55 2.76 10.77 8.03
C ARG A 55 1.30 11.05 8.38
N VAL A 56 1.05 11.56 9.57
CA VAL A 56 -0.31 11.86 10.05
C VAL A 56 -0.65 13.30 9.68
N PHE A 57 -1.77 13.48 8.98
CA PHE A 57 -2.22 14.81 8.56
C PHE A 57 -2.61 15.69 9.77
N THR A 58 -2.22 16.96 9.69
CA THR A 58 -2.58 18.02 10.63
C THR A 58 -3.03 19.27 9.87
N ASN A 59 -4.06 19.94 10.37
CA ASN A 59 -4.63 21.13 9.76
C ASN A 59 -4.15 22.45 10.38
N ILE A 60 -3.10 22.41 11.20
CA ILE A 60 -2.64 23.61 11.92
C ILE A 60 -1.82 24.57 11.05
N ASN A 61 -1.25 24.11 9.96
CA ASN A 61 -0.31 24.88 9.14
C ASN A 61 -0.92 25.37 7.81
N SER A 62 -2.12 24.91 7.43
CA SER A 62 -2.76 25.31 6.18
C SER A 62 -4.27 25.41 6.35
N ALA A 63 -4.87 26.40 5.71
CA ALA A 63 -6.32 26.60 5.66
C ALA A 63 -7.00 25.78 4.55
N THR A 64 -6.23 25.26 3.58
CA THR A 64 -6.76 24.56 2.41
C THR A 64 -5.79 23.45 1.98
N VAL A 65 -6.32 22.31 1.59
CA VAL A 65 -5.55 21.24 0.94
C VAL A 65 -5.55 21.52 -0.57
N ASP A 66 -4.38 21.85 -1.13
CA ASP A 66 -4.20 22.07 -2.56
C ASP A 66 -3.20 21.03 -3.11
N PRO A 67 -3.63 20.11 -4.00
CA PRO A 67 -2.72 19.10 -4.55
C PRO A 67 -1.63 19.66 -5.47
N LYS A 68 -1.77 20.91 -5.94
CA LYS A 68 -0.75 21.59 -6.75
C LYS A 68 0.25 22.41 -5.92
N ALA A 69 -0.12 22.74 -4.69
CA ALA A 69 0.68 23.52 -3.76
C ALA A 69 0.56 22.93 -2.34
N PHE A 70 0.81 21.64 -2.23
CA PHE A 70 0.69 20.93 -0.95
C PHE A 70 1.78 21.39 0.01
N ASP A 71 1.37 21.77 1.23
CA ASP A 71 2.31 22.12 2.29
C ASP A 71 2.76 20.88 3.06
N ASP A 72 4.03 20.51 2.91
CA ASP A 72 4.64 19.33 3.56
C ASP A 72 4.58 19.41 5.11
N ASN A 73 4.48 20.64 5.67
CA ASN A 73 4.28 20.85 7.11
C ASN A 73 2.87 20.44 7.59
N SER A 74 1.97 20.10 6.67
CA SER A 74 0.66 19.53 6.99
C SER A 74 0.73 18.08 7.46
N PHE A 75 1.93 17.49 7.58
CA PHE A 75 2.12 16.17 8.13
C PHE A 75 3.04 16.15 9.34
N VAL A 76 2.67 15.36 10.33
CA VAL A 76 3.52 14.98 11.45
C VAL A 76 4.08 13.58 11.20
N SER A 77 5.41 13.44 11.29
CA SER A 77 6.08 12.14 11.16
C SER A 77 5.92 11.34 12.45
N VAL A 78 5.47 10.11 12.32
CA VAL A 78 5.33 9.14 13.42
C VAL A 78 6.06 7.87 13.03
N LYS A 79 6.85 7.30 13.95
CA LYS A 79 7.48 5.99 13.78
C LYS A 79 7.14 5.12 14.99
N GLY A 80 6.71 3.88 14.74
CA GLY A 80 6.37 2.94 15.80
C GLY A 80 5.42 1.83 15.35
N ASP A 81 5.12 0.92 16.26
CA ASP A 81 4.31 -0.27 15.99
C ASP A 81 2.82 0.04 15.77
N VAL A 82 2.37 1.21 16.23
CA VAL A 82 0.97 1.65 16.11
C VAL A 82 0.91 3.12 15.72
N CYS A 83 0.22 3.42 14.63
CA CYS A 83 -0.19 4.77 14.28
C CYS A 83 -1.62 5.03 14.77
N VAL A 84 -1.87 6.21 15.36
CA VAL A 84 -3.20 6.66 15.73
C VAL A 84 -3.61 7.80 14.81
N ILE A 85 -4.63 7.57 13.97
CA ILE A 85 -5.18 8.58 13.05
C ILE A 85 -6.31 9.32 13.77
N PRO A 86 -6.26 10.65 13.89
CA PRO A 86 -7.33 11.43 14.50
C PRO A 86 -8.69 11.23 13.82
N PRO A 87 -9.81 11.53 14.49
CA PRO A 87 -11.14 11.50 13.91
C PRO A 87 -11.23 12.32 12.61
N ASN A 88 -11.88 11.79 11.58
CA ASN A 88 -12.12 12.48 10.30
C ASN A 88 -10.81 13.01 9.65
N SER A 89 -9.68 12.34 9.90
CA SER A 89 -8.37 12.69 9.37
C SER A 89 -7.80 11.53 8.54
N PHE A 90 -6.58 11.71 8.04
CA PHE A 90 -5.91 10.68 7.25
C PHE A 90 -4.41 10.60 7.58
N ALA A 91 -3.81 9.51 7.16
CA ALA A 91 -2.37 9.30 7.27
C ALA A 91 -1.83 8.63 5.99
N LEU A 92 -0.60 8.92 5.68
CA LEU A 92 0.17 8.19 4.69
C LEU A 92 1.12 7.23 5.39
N ALA A 93 1.28 6.06 4.81
CA ALA A 93 2.31 5.10 5.19
C ALA A 93 2.89 4.45 3.93
N ARG A 94 3.78 3.48 4.09
CA ARG A 94 4.24 2.66 2.96
C ARG A 94 4.10 1.17 3.27
N THR A 95 4.15 0.37 2.22
CA THR A 95 4.23 -1.08 2.39
C THR A 95 5.61 -1.50 2.93
N VAL A 96 5.65 -2.59 3.70
CA VAL A 96 6.90 -3.32 4.00
C VAL A 96 7.48 -3.90 2.72
N GLU A 97 6.60 -4.41 1.87
CA GLU A 97 6.94 -5.03 0.59
C GLU A 97 7.36 -3.99 -0.45
N TYR A 98 8.43 -4.28 -1.17
CA TYR A 98 8.84 -3.62 -2.39
C TYR A 98 8.27 -4.39 -3.58
N PHE A 99 7.70 -3.69 -4.55
CA PHE A 99 7.09 -4.27 -5.74
C PHE A 99 7.89 -3.97 -7.00
N ARG A 100 7.90 -4.92 -7.94
CA ARG A 100 8.41 -4.77 -9.31
C ARG A 100 7.36 -5.32 -10.26
N ILE A 101 6.52 -4.44 -10.78
CA ILE A 101 5.38 -4.84 -11.62
C ILE A 101 5.84 -5.13 -13.03
N PRO A 102 5.55 -6.34 -13.58
CA PRO A 102 5.90 -6.68 -14.96
C PRO A 102 5.18 -5.80 -15.99
N ARG A 103 5.78 -5.65 -17.18
CA ARG A 103 5.24 -4.79 -18.25
C ARG A 103 3.85 -5.20 -18.76
N ASN A 104 3.48 -6.46 -18.62
CA ASN A 104 2.16 -6.98 -19.02
C ASN A 104 1.18 -7.12 -17.85
N VAL A 105 1.48 -6.51 -16.70
CA VAL A 105 0.66 -6.62 -15.48
C VAL A 105 0.16 -5.26 -15.02
N LEU A 106 -1.12 -5.19 -14.68
CA LEU A 106 -1.73 -4.12 -13.90
C LEU A 106 -2.03 -4.64 -12.50
N THR A 107 -1.71 -3.86 -11.47
CA THR A 107 -2.01 -4.23 -10.08
C THR A 107 -3.00 -3.23 -9.48
N ILE A 108 -4.05 -3.76 -8.84
CA ILE A 108 -5.07 -2.97 -8.14
C ILE A 108 -4.96 -3.28 -6.64
N CYS A 109 -4.91 -2.24 -5.82
CA CYS A 109 -4.92 -2.35 -4.38
C CYS A 109 -6.33 -2.08 -3.83
N LEU A 110 -6.79 -2.95 -2.94
CA LEU A 110 -8.05 -2.80 -2.20
C LEU A 110 -7.79 -2.84 -0.71
N GLY A 111 -8.63 -2.14 0.07
CA GLY A 111 -8.57 -2.17 1.52
C GLY A 111 -8.88 -3.56 2.08
N LYS A 112 -8.31 -3.86 3.25
CA LYS A 112 -8.58 -5.11 3.97
C LYS A 112 -9.88 -5.02 4.75
N SER A 113 -10.69 -6.10 4.69
CA SER A 113 -12.02 -6.15 5.30
C SER A 113 -12.04 -5.87 6.81
N THR A 114 -10.95 -6.17 7.53
CA THR A 114 -10.80 -5.87 8.96
C THR A 114 -10.86 -4.37 9.22
N TYR A 115 -10.10 -3.58 8.47
CA TYR A 115 -10.08 -2.12 8.59
C TYR A 115 -11.34 -1.48 8.00
N ALA A 116 -11.82 -1.98 6.85
CA ALA A 116 -13.02 -1.46 6.21
C ALA A 116 -14.26 -1.51 7.12
N ARG A 117 -14.41 -2.60 7.91
CA ARG A 117 -15.49 -2.75 8.90
C ARG A 117 -15.35 -1.86 10.13
N CYS A 118 -14.19 -1.26 10.34
CA CYS A 118 -13.93 -0.26 11.37
C CYS A 118 -14.06 1.19 10.83
N GLY A 119 -14.52 1.38 9.59
CA GLY A 119 -14.63 2.70 8.98
C GLY A 119 -13.28 3.29 8.55
N ILE A 120 -12.26 2.44 8.32
CA ILE A 120 -10.96 2.85 7.83
C ILE A 120 -10.86 2.46 6.36
N ILE A 121 -10.63 3.45 5.50
CA ILE A 121 -10.46 3.27 4.08
C ILE A 121 -8.96 3.27 3.77
N VAL A 122 -8.51 2.31 2.98
CA VAL A 122 -7.19 2.32 2.36
C VAL A 122 -7.40 2.60 0.88
N ASN A 123 -6.83 3.71 0.40
CA ASN A 123 -6.84 4.08 -1.00
C ASN A 123 -5.44 3.95 -1.57
N VAL A 124 -5.33 3.44 -2.78
CA VAL A 124 -4.09 3.38 -3.58
C VAL A 124 -4.51 3.38 -5.04
N THR A 125 -3.89 4.24 -5.84
CA THR A 125 -4.11 4.21 -7.29
C THR A 125 -3.47 2.96 -7.91
N PRO A 126 -3.92 2.47 -9.08
CA PRO A 126 -3.36 1.30 -9.72
C PRO A 126 -1.84 1.39 -9.91
N LEU A 127 -1.13 0.29 -9.65
CA LEU A 127 0.28 0.17 -9.98
C LEU A 127 0.37 -0.25 -11.46
N GLU A 128 0.88 0.65 -12.26
CA GLU A 128 0.94 0.48 -13.70
C GLU A 128 2.13 -0.42 -14.13
N PRO A 129 2.14 -0.88 -15.40
CA PRO A 129 3.24 -1.64 -15.97
C PRO A 129 4.62 -1.02 -15.72
N GLU A 130 5.58 -1.83 -15.27
CA GLU A 130 6.96 -1.45 -14.94
C GLU A 130 7.12 -0.43 -13.79
N TRP A 131 6.04 -0.15 -13.05
CA TRP A 131 6.18 0.56 -11.79
C TRP A 131 6.93 -0.30 -10.77
N GLU A 132 7.86 0.30 -10.03
CA GLU A 132 8.52 -0.34 -8.91
C GLU A 132 8.66 0.60 -7.71
N GLY A 133 8.69 0.04 -6.51
CA GLY A 133 8.82 0.80 -5.27
C GLY A 133 8.08 0.18 -4.08
N HIS A 134 8.20 0.84 -2.93
CA HIS A 134 7.26 0.65 -1.83
C HIS A 134 5.99 1.45 -2.14
N VAL A 135 4.83 0.82 -1.98
CA VAL A 135 3.55 1.48 -2.24
C VAL A 135 3.23 2.46 -1.12
N THR A 136 2.93 3.70 -1.46
CA THR A 136 2.34 4.63 -0.49
C THR A 136 0.89 4.23 -0.24
N LEU A 137 0.54 4.00 1.02
CA LEU A 137 -0.78 3.63 1.51
C LEU A 137 -1.45 4.88 2.08
N GLU A 138 -2.66 5.20 1.59
CA GLU A 138 -3.42 6.38 1.98
C GLU A 138 -4.59 5.93 2.88
N PHE A 139 -4.42 6.06 4.20
CA PHE A 139 -5.43 5.68 5.19
C PHE A 139 -6.34 6.85 5.52
N SER A 140 -7.65 6.69 5.36
CA SER A 140 -8.64 7.66 5.82
C SER A 140 -9.44 7.10 7.00
N ASN A 141 -9.45 7.81 8.12
CA ASN A 141 -10.33 7.54 9.24
C ASN A 141 -11.66 8.29 9.07
N THR A 142 -12.70 7.58 8.66
CA THR A 142 -14.03 8.18 8.44
C THR A 142 -14.89 8.20 9.71
N THR A 143 -14.33 7.80 10.84
CA THR A 143 -15.06 7.72 12.11
C THR A 143 -14.84 8.97 12.97
N THR A 144 -15.68 9.14 13.97
CA THR A 144 -15.58 10.22 14.98
C THR A 144 -14.65 9.86 16.14
N LEU A 145 -13.98 8.70 16.07
CA LEU A 145 -13.02 8.22 17.08
C LEU A 145 -11.62 8.11 16.48
N PRO A 146 -10.55 8.23 17.30
CA PRO A 146 -9.21 7.91 16.87
C PRO A 146 -9.11 6.45 16.41
N ALA A 147 -8.44 6.19 15.28
CA ALA A 147 -8.31 4.86 14.69
C ALA A 147 -6.85 4.38 14.71
N LYS A 148 -6.63 3.12 15.04
CA LYS A 148 -5.30 2.51 15.10
C LYS A 148 -4.97 1.76 13.81
N ILE A 149 -3.77 1.96 13.29
CA ILE A 149 -3.15 1.16 12.24
C ILE A 149 -1.94 0.47 12.86
N TYR A 150 -1.80 -0.84 12.66
CA TYR A 150 -0.71 -1.65 13.19
C TYR A 150 0.39 -1.82 12.14
N ALA A 151 1.62 -1.49 12.51
CA ALA A 151 2.79 -1.75 11.68
C ALA A 151 3.09 -3.24 11.60
N ASN A 152 3.74 -3.67 10.51
CA ASN A 152 4.11 -5.06 10.21
C ASN A 152 2.93 -6.05 10.10
N GLU A 153 1.69 -5.55 10.10
CA GLU A 153 0.48 -6.33 9.92
C GLU A 153 -0.23 -6.01 8.60
N GLY A 154 -1.14 -6.89 8.17
CA GLY A 154 -1.85 -6.78 6.90
C GLY A 154 -2.87 -5.64 6.88
N VAL A 155 -2.79 -4.77 5.87
CA VAL A 155 -3.65 -3.56 5.77
C VAL A 155 -4.43 -3.43 4.48
N ALA A 156 -3.95 -4.07 3.41
CA ALA A 156 -4.57 -3.96 2.08
C ALA A 156 -4.27 -5.22 1.26
N GLN A 157 -4.99 -5.42 0.17
CA GLN A 157 -4.80 -6.56 -0.73
C GLN A 157 -4.47 -6.10 -2.14
N MET A 158 -3.40 -6.64 -2.71
CA MET A 158 -3.01 -6.45 -4.10
C MET A 158 -3.60 -7.55 -4.98
N LEU A 159 -4.29 -7.16 -6.05
CA LEU A 159 -4.80 -8.03 -7.10
C LEU A 159 -4.00 -7.81 -8.37
N PHE A 160 -3.56 -8.89 -9.02
CA PHE A 160 -2.74 -8.84 -10.22
C PHE A 160 -3.55 -9.28 -11.44
N PHE A 161 -3.50 -8.47 -12.49
CA PHE A 161 -4.17 -8.70 -13.77
C PHE A 161 -3.14 -8.71 -14.89
N GLU A 162 -3.02 -9.81 -15.60
CA GLU A 162 -2.17 -9.89 -16.79
C GLU A 162 -2.98 -9.49 -18.02
N SER A 163 -2.43 -8.58 -18.81
CA SER A 163 -3.05 -8.12 -20.05
C SER A 163 -2.85 -9.12 -21.19
N ASP A 164 -3.79 -9.17 -22.11
CA ASP A 164 -3.70 -9.97 -23.33
C ASP A 164 -2.71 -9.37 -24.32
N GLU A 165 -2.48 -8.04 -24.23
CA GLU A 165 -1.50 -7.30 -25.02
C GLU A 165 -0.55 -6.50 -24.12
N VAL A 166 0.70 -6.41 -24.51
CA VAL A 166 1.70 -5.59 -23.83
C VAL A 166 1.48 -4.12 -24.18
N CYS A 167 1.50 -3.22 -23.18
CA CYS A 167 1.35 -1.79 -23.42
C CYS A 167 2.51 -1.22 -24.24
N GLU A 168 2.23 -0.30 -25.16
CA GLU A 168 3.25 0.39 -25.94
C GLU A 168 4.14 1.29 -25.06
N VAL A 169 3.52 2.01 -24.10
CA VAL A 169 4.19 2.93 -23.19
C VAL A 169 3.89 2.54 -21.74
N SER A 170 4.92 2.18 -20.98
CA SER A 170 4.81 1.83 -19.56
C SER A 170 4.94 3.05 -18.65
N TYR A 171 4.72 2.86 -17.35
CA TYR A 171 4.95 3.90 -16.34
C TYR A 171 6.41 4.35 -16.30
N LYS A 172 7.34 3.42 -16.48
CA LYS A 172 8.78 3.69 -16.54
C LYS A 172 9.15 4.49 -17.80
N ASP A 173 8.60 4.10 -18.96
CA ASP A 173 8.89 4.75 -20.25
C ASP A 173 8.52 6.24 -20.23
N ARG A 174 7.42 6.62 -19.58
CA ARG A 174 6.97 8.02 -19.48
C ARG A 174 7.54 8.79 -18.28
N GLY A 175 8.50 8.19 -17.55
CA GLY A 175 9.13 8.83 -16.40
C GLY A 175 8.16 9.15 -15.27
N GLY A 176 7.29 8.18 -14.92
CA GLY A 176 6.24 8.37 -13.92
C GLY A 176 6.78 8.91 -12.59
N LYS A 177 6.14 9.94 -12.04
CA LYS A 177 6.63 10.75 -10.90
C LYS A 177 6.79 9.98 -9.59
N TYR A 178 6.19 8.81 -9.48
CA TYR A 178 6.27 7.93 -8.30
C TYR A 178 7.10 6.65 -8.55
N GLN A 179 7.95 6.63 -9.57
CA GLN A 179 8.84 5.52 -9.84
C GLN A 179 9.94 5.44 -8.78
N GLY A 180 10.25 4.22 -8.30
CA GLY A 180 11.36 3.95 -7.38
C GLY A 180 11.17 4.50 -5.96
N GLN A 181 9.93 4.56 -5.45
CA GLN A 181 9.67 5.04 -4.10
C GLN A 181 10.33 4.15 -3.04
N THR A 182 11.12 4.76 -2.15
CA THR A 182 11.82 4.07 -1.05
C THR A 182 11.26 4.40 0.34
N GLY A 183 10.45 5.45 0.47
CA GLY A 183 9.80 5.90 1.71
C GLY A 183 8.36 6.32 1.48
N VAL A 184 7.73 6.92 2.49
CA VAL A 184 6.40 7.54 2.36
C VAL A 184 6.55 8.77 1.46
N THR A 185 5.94 8.72 0.28
CA THR A 185 6.04 9.79 -0.71
C THR A 185 4.85 10.74 -0.57
N LEU A 186 5.15 12.04 -0.46
CA LEU A 186 4.16 13.11 -0.40
C LEU A 186 3.61 13.44 -1.80
N PRO A 187 2.47 14.16 -1.90
CA PRO A 187 1.88 14.54 -3.17
C PRO A 187 2.86 15.30 -4.06
N ARG A 188 2.84 14.98 -5.36
CA ARG A 188 3.61 15.67 -6.39
C ARG A 188 2.67 16.07 -7.54
N ALA A 189 2.69 17.32 -7.95
CA ALA A 189 1.95 17.82 -9.10
C ALA A 189 2.64 17.52 -10.44
#